data_081ba12b5f8c2dc5645cd03d3ca7999c
#
_entry.id   081ba12b5f8c2dc5645cd03d3ca7999c
#
_cell.length_a   1.000
_cell.length_b   1.000
_cell.length_c   1.000
_cell.angle_alpha   90.00
_cell.angle_beta   90.00
_cell.angle_gamma   90.00
#
_symmetry.space_group_name_H-M   'P 1'
#
loop_
_entity.id
_entity.type
_entity.pdbx_description
1 polymer ?
#
loop_
_entity_poly.entity_id
_entity_poly.type
_entity_poly.pdbx_seq_one_letter_code
_entity_poly.pdbx_strand_id
1 'polypeptide(L)'
;MKKLLLILLTMAAAFGITLWAKDDPGYVLIDIKGTTIESSLVFAVIALLLAFIIVYLGVRFFVNVKSVSKGYRAWRSRRSSDKANEFLVKGLLELSEGKWSEAEKDVLKYADKNRPSLLNYLAAARAAQEQGAYERRDLYLKDAHHTTPNADIAVGLTQAQLQLDQNQLEQALATLRRLQQLDPKHKQVLKTLARLYMDLADWEHVVEIIPGLRKRKIFPDAQIDHMEQNAYSALLDQCARHVDQKTLQDLWYRIPQAVQEKEAIMVKYIGYLFTVGGSDLAEPLIRNALRKYWSEPLVRYYGLIKSADPKTQLNFAESWLSNHENNAVLLLTLGRLCLRNGLWGKARSYLEASVGAGRLPEAYNELGYLLEKMGEHDKAIECYRQGLLNAPSCEASVARDVKIPELEHKSPKPQLLPGNTPPVAV
;
A
#
# COMPACT_ATOMS: atom_id res chain seq x y z
N MET A 1 -12.77 -65.35 19.74
CA MET A 1 -13.07 -66.34 20.78
C MET A 1 -14.54 -66.70 20.87
N LYS A 2 -15.53 -65.79 21.08
CA LYS A 2 -16.97 -66.08 21.18
C LYS A 2 -17.55 -66.87 19.98
N LYS A 3 -17.10 -66.61 18.73
CA LYS A 3 -17.56 -67.30 17.52
C LYS A 3 -16.98 -68.70 17.37
N LEU A 4 -15.78 -68.96 17.85
CA LEU A 4 -15.14 -70.25 17.82
C LEU A 4 -15.79 -71.18 18.89
N LEU A 5 -16.16 -70.62 20.03
CA LEU A 5 -16.93 -71.30 21.09
C LEU A 5 -18.34 -71.69 20.60
N LEU A 6 -18.99 -70.83 19.80
CA LEU A 6 -20.30 -71.12 19.26
C LEU A 6 -20.22 -72.23 18.20
N ILE A 7 -19.16 -72.29 17.37
CA ILE A 7 -18.96 -73.42 16.42
C ILE A 7 -18.62 -74.70 17.16
N LEU A 8 -17.86 -74.70 18.24
CA LEU A 8 -17.56 -75.86 19.05
C LEU A 8 -18.82 -76.38 19.77
N LEU A 9 -19.67 -75.48 20.25
CA LEU A 9 -20.94 -75.80 20.88
C LEU A 9 -21.93 -76.44 19.90
N THR A 10 -22.01 -75.96 18.65
CA THR A 10 -22.86 -76.55 17.59
C THR A 10 -22.33 -77.92 17.16
N MET A 11 -21.01 -78.11 17.07
CA MET A 11 -20.43 -79.45 16.81
C MET A 11 -20.67 -80.40 17.95
N ALA A 12 -20.56 -80.00 19.22
CA ALA A 12 -20.88 -80.88 20.37
C ALA A 12 -22.36 -81.23 20.44
N ALA A 13 -23.24 -80.25 20.13
CA ALA A 13 -24.70 -80.53 20.03
C ALA A 13 -25.02 -81.51 18.90
N ALA A 14 -24.43 -81.37 17.70
CA ALA A 14 -24.61 -82.33 16.59
C ALA A 14 -24.09 -83.73 16.93
N PHE A 15 -22.94 -83.82 17.64
CA PHE A 15 -22.40 -85.09 18.09
C PHE A 15 -23.32 -85.76 19.17
N GLY A 16 -23.89 -84.97 20.07
CA GLY A 16 -24.87 -85.42 21.04
C GLY A 16 -26.15 -85.98 20.41
N ILE A 17 -26.65 -85.30 19.37
CA ILE A 17 -27.81 -85.72 18.60
C ILE A 17 -27.52 -87.03 17.82
N THR A 18 -26.32 -87.23 17.28
CA THR A 18 -25.93 -88.47 16.60
C THR A 18 -25.80 -89.65 17.53
N LEU A 19 -25.37 -89.44 18.78
CA LEU A 19 -25.30 -90.50 19.79
C LEU A 19 -26.73 -90.93 20.23
N TRP A 20 -27.66 -90.00 20.32
CA TRP A 20 -29.07 -90.27 20.70
C TRP A 20 -29.85 -90.94 19.58
N ALA A 21 -29.56 -90.70 18.28
CA ALA A 21 -30.17 -91.25 17.11
C ALA A 21 -29.65 -92.71 16.74
N LYS A 22 -28.84 -93.33 17.61
CA LYS A 22 -28.20 -94.64 17.34
C LYS A 22 -29.14 -95.82 17.32
N ASP A 23 -30.34 -95.69 17.91
CA ASP A 23 -31.26 -96.81 18.06
C ASP A 23 -32.33 -96.96 16.89
N ASP A 24 -32.43 -95.96 15.99
CA ASP A 24 -33.27 -96.06 14.79
C ASP A 24 -32.75 -95.11 13.69
N PRO A 25 -31.83 -95.62 12.82
CA PRO A 25 -31.26 -94.82 11.78
C PRO A 25 -32.25 -94.61 10.63
N GLY A 26 -33.07 -93.53 10.71
CA GLY A 26 -33.90 -93.13 9.56
C GLY A 26 -33.00 -92.93 8.32
N TYR A 27 -33.43 -93.32 7.14
CA TYR A 27 -32.75 -93.10 5.88
C TYR A 27 -33.45 -92.06 5.01
N VAL A 28 -32.70 -91.26 4.28
CA VAL A 28 -33.21 -90.32 3.29
C VAL A 28 -32.97 -90.87 1.91
N LEU A 29 -34.03 -91.05 1.14
CA LEU A 29 -33.98 -91.50 -0.23
C LEU A 29 -34.19 -90.32 -1.17
N ILE A 30 -33.13 -89.98 -1.95
CA ILE A 30 -33.18 -88.93 -2.94
C ILE A 30 -33.18 -89.53 -4.31
N ASP A 31 -34.31 -89.39 -5.02
CA ASP A 31 -34.45 -89.85 -6.42
C ASP A 31 -34.19 -88.68 -7.36
N ILE A 32 -33.09 -88.77 -8.12
CA ILE A 32 -32.70 -87.79 -9.15
C ILE A 32 -32.63 -88.53 -10.49
N LYS A 33 -33.70 -88.35 -11.31
CA LYS A 33 -33.74 -88.90 -12.69
C LYS A 33 -33.47 -90.40 -12.82
N GLY A 34 -34.01 -91.24 -11.94
CA GLY A 34 -33.91 -92.68 -12.03
C GLY A 34 -32.69 -93.31 -11.36
N THR A 35 -31.87 -92.48 -10.64
CA THR A 35 -30.88 -93.02 -9.72
C THR A 35 -31.25 -92.70 -8.28
N THR A 36 -31.51 -93.77 -7.52
CA THR A 36 -31.83 -93.66 -6.09
C THR A 36 -30.54 -93.61 -5.25
N ILE A 37 -30.35 -92.57 -4.49
CA ILE A 37 -29.23 -92.46 -3.53
C ILE A 37 -29.79 -92.64 -2.13
N GLU A 38 -29.46 -93.73 -1.51
CA GLU A 38 -29.80 -94.03 -0.12
C GLU A 38 -28.73 -93.52 0.80
N SER A 39 -29.07 -92.69 1.74
CA SER A 39 -28.11 -92.11 2.70
C SER A 39 -28.74 -92.12 4.10
N SER A 40 -27.89 -92.28 5.12
CA SER A 40 -28.35 -92.14 6.51
C SER A 40 -28.82 -90.71 6.75
N LEU A 41 -29.93 -90.51 7.45
CA LEU A 41 -30.49 -89.19 7.83
C LEU A 41 -29.43 -88.33 8.49
N VAL A 42 -28.62 -88.96 9.32
CA VAL A 42 -27.48 -88.25 10.01
C VAL A 42 -26.44 -87.69 9.03
N PHE A 43 -26.11 -88.51 7.98
CA PHE A 43 -25.17 -88.03 6.96
C PHE A 43 -25.79 -86.90 6.13
N ALA A 44 -27.05 -86.94 5.77
CA ALA A 44 -27.75 -85.92 5.04
C ALA A 44 -27.80 -84.58 5.83
N VAL A 45 -28.05 -84.61 7.13
CA VAL A 45 -28.02 -83.42 8.00
C VAL A 45 -26.64 -82.82 8.14
N ILE A 46 -25.60 -83.68 8.29
CA ILE A 46 -24.19 -83.19 8.36
C ILE A 46 -23.77 -82.56 7.02
N ALA A 47 -24.13 -83.17 5.89
CA ALA A 47 -23.85 -82.66 4.57
C ALA A 47 -24.54 -81.27 4.33
N LEU A 48 -25.82 -81.15 4.78
CA LEU A 48 -26.56 -79.89 4.70
C LEU A 48 -25.91 -78.76 5.57
N LEU A 49 -25.50 -79.12 6.79
CA LEU A 49 -24.84 -78.18 7.69
C LEU A 49 -23.49 -77.76 7.12
N LEU A 50 -22.71 -78.68 6.55
CA LEU A 50 -21.43 -78.36 5.88
C LEU A 50 -21.69 -77.46 4.66
N ALA A 51 -22.70 -77.76 3.83
CA ALA A 51 -23.04 -76.87 2.71
C ALA A 51 -23.42 -75.47 3.17
N PHE A 52 -24.23 -75.38 4.25
CA PHE A 52 -24.60 -74.09 4.82
C PHE A 52 -23.37 -73.29 5.36
N ILE A 53 -22.45 -73.99 6.03
CA ILE A 53 -21.20 -73.38 6.52
C ILE A 53 -20.31 -72.84 5.35
N ILE A 54 -20.21 -73.62 4.28
CA ILE A 54 -19.44 -73.24 3.10
C ILE A 54 -20.09 -72.01 2.42
N VAL A 55 -21.41 -71.99 2.25
CA VAL A 55 -22.12 -70.81 1.71
C VAL A 55 -21.96 -69.59 2.63
N TYR A 56 -22.11 -69.78 3.96
CA TYR A 56 -21.93 -68.73 4.92
C TYR A 56 -20.48 -68.15 4.87
N LEU A 57 -19.46 -68.99 4.84
CA LEU A 57 -18.05 -68.57 4.73
C LEU A 57 -17.80 -67.90 3.37
N GLY A 58 -18.38 -68.36 2.27
CA GLY A 58 -18.32 -67.75 0.97
C GLY A 58 -18.91 -66.33 0.94
N VAL A 59 -20.15 -66.17 1.45
CA VAL A 59 -20.81 -64.87 1.53
C VAL A 59 -19.98 -63.90 2.44
N ARG A 60 -19.50 -64.40 3.57
CA ARG A 60 -18.71 -63.62 4.50
C ARG A 60 -17.33 -63.22 3.91
N PHE A 61 -16.69 -64.09 3.13
CA PHE A 61 -15.49 -63.78 2.39
C PHE A 61 -15.71 -62.66 1.36
N PHE A 62 -16.80 -62.74 0.58
CA PHE A 62 -17.17 -61.70 -0.40
C PHE A 62 -17.48 -60.37 0.25
N VAL A 63 -18.19 -60.35 1.38
CA VAL A 63 -18.49 -59.11 2.13
C VAL A 63 -17.22 -58.49 2.73
N ASN A 64 -16.33 -59.32 3.29
CA ASN A 64 -15.06 -58.86 3.84
C ASN A 64 -14.10 -58.31 2.75
N VAL A 65 -14.02 -58.94 1.58
CA VAL A 65 -13.20 -58.48 0.46
C VAL A 65 -13.65 -57.11 -0.01
N LYS A 66 -14.95 -56.81 -0.07
CA LYS A 66 -15.48 -55.48 -0.39
C LYS A 66 -15.13 -54.43 0.68
N SER A 67 -15.07 -54.77 1.96
CA SER A 67 -14.69 -53.87 3.04
C SER A 67 -13.18 -53.65 3.12
N VAL A 68 -12.34 -54.63 2.83
CA VAL A 68 -10.88 -54.55 2.74
C VAL A 68 -10.50 -53.61 1.59
N SER A 69 -11.16 -53.65 0.43
CA SER A 69 -10.89 -52.77 -0.69
C SER A 69 -11.15 -51.29 -0.35
N LYS A 70 -12.19 -51.00 0.44
CA LYS A 70 -12.44 -49.62 0.96
C LYS A 70 -11.37 -49.18 1.96
N GLY A 71 -10.98 -50.05 2.89
CA GLY A 71 -9.90 -49.77 3.86
C GLY A 71 -8.56 -49.56 3.18
N TYR A 72 -8.22 -50.39 2.19
CA TYR A 72 -6.97 -50.24 1.43
C TYR A 72 -6.93 -48.95 0.57
N ARG A 73 -8.04 -48.59 -0.07
CA ARG A 73 -8.16 -47.30 -0.79
C ARG A 73 -8.03 -46.13 0.17
N ALA A 74 -8.70 -46.15 1.32
CA ALA A 74 -8.60 -45.12 2.33
C ALA A 74 -7.19 -45.00 2.94
N TRP A 75 -6.52 -46.12 3.19
CA TRP A 75 -5.16 -46.17 3.68
C TRP A 75 -4.18 -45.64 2.62
N ARG A 76 -4.31 -46.07 1.36
CA ARG A 76 -3.47 -45.57 0.25
C ARG A 76 -3.67 -44.07 0.03
N SER A 77 -4.92 -43.58 0.11
CA SER A 77 -5.24 -42.15 -0.01
C SER A 77 -4.63 -41.34 1.14
N ARG A 78 -4.74 -41.82 2.41
CA ARG A 78 -4.10 -41.15 3.55
C ARG A 78 -2.58 -41.08 3.41
N ARG A 79 -1.95 -42.20 3.07
CA ARG A 79 -0.48 -42.25 2.88
C ARG A 79 0.00 -41.36 1.72
N SER A 80 -0.81 -41.24 0.66
CA SER A 80 -0.52 -40.32 -0.45
C SER A 80 -0.66 -38.86 0.00
N SER A 81 -1.70 -38.55 0.80
CA SER A 81 -1.92 -37.21 1.34
C SER A 81 -0.82 -36.79 2.34
N ASP A 82 -0.40 -37.73 3.21
CA ASP A 82 0.68 -37.46 4.16
C ASP A 82 1.99 -37.14 3.45
N LYS A 83 2.33 -37.90 2.41
CA LYS A 83 3.51 -37.63 1.58
C LYS A 83 3.39 -36.32 0.80
N ALA A 84 2.21 -36.01 0.27
CA ALA A 84 1.98 -34.74 -0.42
C ALA A 84 2.21 -33.52 0.51
N ASN A 85 1.71 -33.62 1.76
CA ASN A 85 1.95 -32.60 2.78
C ASN A 85 3.43 -32.50 3.19
N GLU A 86 4.12 -33.62 3.36
CA GLU A 86 5.55 -33.65 3.68
C GLU A 86 6.38 -32.93 2.59
N PHE A 87 6.11 -33.24 1.32
CA PHE A 87 6.81 -32.62 0.18
C PHE A 87 6.41 -31.16 -0.01
N LEU A 88 5.17 -30.77 0.27
CA LEU A 88 4.77 -29.37 0.27
C LEU A 88 5.54 -28.57 1.34
N VAL A 89 5.61 -29.10 2.56
CA VAL A 89 6.36 -28.45 3.65
C VAL A 89 7.84 -28.36 3.29
N LYS A 90 8.43 -29.45 2.76
CA LYS A 90 9.83 -29.46 2.29
C LYS A 90 10.06 -28.40 1.22
N GLY A 91 9.23 -28.36 0.18
CA GLY A 91 9.35 -27.37 -0.89
C GLY A 91 9.16 -25.94 -0.43
N LEU A 92 8.28 -25.68 0.57
CA LEU A 92 8.14 -24.35 1.19
C LEU A 92 9.39 -23.94 1.99
N LEU A 93 10.07 -24.89 2.65
CA LEU A 93 11.35 -24.65 3.30
C LEU A 93 12.43 -24.32 2.27
N GLU A 94 12.51 -25.09 1.20
CA GLU A 94 13.46 -24.86 0.08
C GLU A 94 13.21 -23.50 -0.60
N LEU A 95 11.93 -23.06 -0.72
CA LEU A 95 11.58 -21.72 -1.17
C LEU A 95 12.16 -20.64 -0.25
N SER A 96 12.07 -20.83 1.07
CA SER A 96 12.61 -19.86 2.03
C SER A 96 14.15 -19.85 2.06
N GLU A 97 14.79 -20.96 1.69
CA GLU A 97 16.25 -21.10 1.57
C GLU A 97 16.80 -20.59 0.23
N GLY A 98 15.93 -20.21 -0.73
CA GLY A 98 16.36 -19.77 -2.06
C GLY A 98 16.69 -20.92 -3.04
N LYS A 99 16.30 -22.15 -2.72
CA LYS A 99 16.50 -23.33 -3.59
C LYS A 99 15.33 -23.50 -4.55
N TRP A 100 15.17 -22.55 -5.46
CA TRP A 100 13.96 -22.39 -6.29
C TRP A 100 13.66 -23.62 -7.16
N SER A 101 14.68 -24.24 -7.77
CA SER A 101 14.50 -25.38 -8.68
C SER A 101 14.07 -26.65 -7.95
N GLU A 102 14.64 -26.90 -6.77
CA GLU A 102 14.27 -28.01 -5.90
C GLU A 102 12.85 -27.81 -5.34
N ALA A 103 12.58 -26.62 -4.86
CA ALA A 103 11.27 -26.23 -4.33
C ALA A 103 10.15 -26.45 -5.36
N GLU A 104 10.34 -25.99 -6.62
CA GLU A 104 9.35 -26.17 -7.69
C GLU A 104 9.05 -27.65 -7.94
N LYS A 105 10.09 -28.51 -7.96
CA LYS A 105 9.93 -29.96 -8.15
C LYS A 105 9.24 -30.63 -6.97
N ASP A 106 9.63 -30.26 -5.74
CA ASP A 106 9.14 -30.93 -4.54
C ASP A 106 7.70 -30.55 -4.23
N VAL A 107 7.28 -29.29 -4.41
CA VAL A 107 5.89 -28.89 -4.21
C VAL A 107 4.92 -29.56 -5.20
N LEU A 108 5.39 -29.95 -6.40
CA LEU A 108 4.57 -30.60 -7.44
C LEU A 108 4.67 -32.12 -7.43
N LYS A 109 5.69 -32.72 -6.80
CA LYS A 109 6.03 -34.14 -6.91
C LYS A 109 4.94 -35.10 -6.48
N TYR A 110 4.21 -34.76 -5.42
CA TYR A 110 3.11 -35.55 -4.87
C TYR A 110 1.80 -34.78 -4.85
N ALA A 111 1.75 -33.62 -5.56
CA ALA A 111 0.47 -32.96 -5.80
C ALA A 111 -0.45 -34.00 -6.46
N ASP A 112 -1.54 -34.33 -5.80
CA ASP A 112 -2.48 -35.33 -6.30
C ASP A 112 -2.94 -34.89 -7.69
N LYS A 113 -2.63 -35.71 -8.71
CA LYS A 113 -3.00 -35.43 -10.11
C LYS A 113 -4.50 -35.15 -10.28
N ASN A 114 -5.32 -35.64 -9.35
CA ASN A 114 -6.77 -35.45 -9.37
C ASN A 114 -7.25 -34.25 -8.53
N ARG A 115 -6.45 -33.76 -7.57
CA ARG A 115 -6.76 -32.60 -6.70
C ARG A 115 -5.48 -31.95 -6.16
N PRO A 116 -4.68 -31.30 -6.99
CA PRO A 116 -3.55 -30.54 -6.48
C PRO A 116 -4.09 -29.41 -5.60
N SER A 117 -3.43 -29.20 -4.46
CA SER A 117 -3.78 -28.11 -3.55
C SER A 117 -3.44 -26.77 -4.20
N LEU A 118 -4.30 -25.78 -3.99
CA LEU A 118 -4.03 -24.39 -4.37
C LEU A 118 -2.61 -23.96 -3.96
N LEU A 119 -2.18 -24.34 -2.74
CA LEU A 119 -0.88 -24.00 -2.19
C LEU A 119 0.29 -24.55 -3.01
N ASN A 120 0.15 -25.76 -3.59
CA ASN A 120 1.19 -26.35 -4.45
C ASN A 120 1.45 -25.47 -5.68
N TYR A 121 0.37 -25.04 -6.34
CA TYR A 121 0.49 -24.19 -7.53
C TYR A 121 1.00 -22.79 -7.22
N LEU A 122 0.54 -22.18 -6.12
CA LEU A 122 1.03 -20.85 -5.71
C LEU A 122 2.50 -20.89 -5.32
N ALA A 123 2.95 -21.95 -4.63
CA ALA A 123 4.36 -22.15 -4.30
C ALA A 123 5.21 -22.40 -5.55
N ALA A 124 4.72 -23.25 -6.48
CA ALA A 124 5.40 -23.49 -7.75
C ALA A 124 5.48 -22.22 -8.62
N ALA A 125 4.41 -21.42 -8.67
CA ALA A 125 4.41 -20.14 -9.37
C ALA A 125 5.46 -19.19 -8.81
N ARG A 126 5.59 -19.10 -7.48
CA ARG A 126 6.63 -18.30 -6.83
C ARG A 126 8.04 -18.82 -7.16
N ALA A 127 8.24 -20.14 -7.07
CA ALA A 127 9.53 -20.76 -7.41
C ALA A 127 9.92 -20.52 -8.88
N ALA A 128 8.98 -20.63 -9.82
CA ALA A 128 9.19 -20.34 -11.23
C ALA A 128 9.50 -18.85 -11.47
N GLN A 129 8.86 -17.95 -10.73
CA GLN A 129 9.11 -16.51 -10.76
C GLN A 129 10.58 -16.20 -10.42
N GLU A 130 11.07 -16.72 -9.28
CA GLU A 130 12.44 -16.47 -8.81
C GLU A 130 13.51 -17.06 -9.74
N GLN A 131 13.14 -18.06 -10.57
CA GLN A 131 13.98 -18.62 -11.63
C GLN A 131 13.91 -17.83 -12.95
N GLY A 132 13.06 -16.76 -13.05
CA GLY A 132 12.81 -16.05 -14.30
C GLY A 132 11.98 -16.84 -15.32
N ALA A 133 11.35 -17.95 -14.91
CA ALA A 133 10.56 -18.82 -15.79
C ALA A 133 9.09 -18.35 -15.85
N TYR A 134 8.84 -17.20 -16.46
CA TYR A 134 7.55 -16.52 -16.43
C TYR A 134 6.41 -17.30 -17.09
N GLU A 135 6.71 -18.03 -18.16
CA GLU A 135 5.69 -18.88 -18.81
C GLU A 135 5.20 -20.01 -17.88
N ARG A 136 6.13 -20.63 -17.11
CA ARG A 136 5.76 -21.66 -16.13
C ARG A 136 4.95 -21.05 -14.97
N ARG A 137 5.35 -19.88 -14.48
CA ARG A 137 4.60 -19.13 -13.47
C ARG A 137 3.14 -18.93 -13.90
N ASP A 138 2.93 -18.41 -15.11
CA ASP A 138 1.60 -18.10 -15.63
C ASP A 138 0.76 -19.36 -15.83
N LEU A 139 1.39 -20.46 -16.25
CA LEU A 139 0.73 -21.77 -16.32
C LEU A 139 0.26 -22.24 -14.93
N TYR A 140 1.13 -22.17 -13.92
CA TYR A 140 0.77 -22.57 -12.55
C TYR A 140 -0.33 -21.69 -11.95
N LEU A 141 -0.32 -20.38 -12.19
CA LEU A 141 -1.40 -19.49 -11.76
C LEU A 141 -2.73 -19.81 -12.46
N LYS A 142 -2.70 -20.16 -13.74
CA LYS A 142 -3.87 -20.61 -14.47
C LYS A 142 -4.41 -21.93 -13.93
N ASP A 143 -3.54 -22.90 -13.64
CA ASP A 143 -3.92 -24.18 -13.06
C ASP A 143 -4.48 -24.01 -11.64
N ALA A 144 -3.91 -23.11 -10.84
CA ALA A 144 -4.43 -22.72 -9.53
C ALA A 144 -5.88 -22.21 -9.60
N HIS A 145 -6.17 -21.38 -10.62
CA HIS A 145 -7.50 -20.84 -10.87
C HIS A 145 -8.54 -21.91 -11.20
N HIS A 146 -8.13 -22.90 -12.01
CA HIS A 146 -9.03 -23.98 -12.44
C HIS A 146 -9.30 -25.04 -11.35
N THR A 147 -8.37 -25.19 -10.42
CA THR A 147 -8.41 -26.30 -9.45
C THR A 147 -9.27 -26.01 -8.22
N THR A 148 -9.38 -24.74 -7.83
CA THR A 148 -10.07 -24.38 -6.58
C THR A 148 -11.14 -23.33 -6.84
N PRO A 149 -12.44 -23.68 -6.75
CA PRO A 149 -13.52 -22.70 -6.85
C PRO A 149 -13.38 -21.63 -5.76
N ASN A 150 -13.65 -20.36 -6.11
CA ASN A 150 -13.56 -19.20 -5.22
C ASN A 150 -12.14 -18.83 -4.74
N ALA A 151 -11.08 -19.32 -5.40
CA ALA A 151 -9.70 -18.93 -5.09
C ALA A 151 -9.23 -17.68 -5.84
N ASP A 152 -10.10 -17.03 -6.62
CA ASP A 152 -9.79 -15.91 -7.49
C ASP A 152 -9.00 -14.80 -6.78
N ILE A 153 -9.39 -14.47 -5.55
CA ILE A 153 -8.73 -13.43 -4.76
C ILE A 153 -7.34 -13.89 -4.31
N ALA A 154 -7.20 -15.14 -3.86
CA ALA A 154 -5.90 -15.64 -3.39
C ALA A 154 -4.90 -15.76 -4.54
N VAL A 155 -5.33 -16.32 -5.68
CA VAL A 155 -4.50 -16.43 -6.90
C VAL A 155 -4.13 -15.05 -7.42
N GLY A 156 -5.12 -14.15 -7.53
CA GLY A 156 -4.88 -12.81 -8.04
C GLY A 156 -4.01 -11.96 -7.12
N LEU A 157 -4.11 -12.10 -5.79
CA LEU A 157 -3.20 -11.42 -4.85
C LEU A 157 -1.77 -11.94 -4.99
N THR A 158 -1.60 -13.27 -5.16
CA THR A 158 -0.27 -13.85 -5.43
C THR A 158 0.28 -13.34 -6.76
N GLN A 159 -0.54 -13.32 -7.81
CA GLN A 159 -0.15 -12.77 -9.12
C GLN A 159 0.27 -11.31 -9.01
N ALA A 160 -0.54 -10.48 -8.33
CA ALA A 160 -0.20 -9.07 -8.13
C ALA A 160 1.09 -8.88 -7.35
N GLN A 161 1.33 -9.72 -6.30
CA GLN A 161 2.58 -9.66 -5.55
C GLN A 161 3.78 -10.02 -6.43
N LEU A 162 3.70 -11.08 -7.23
CA LEU A 162 4.77 -11.48 -8.15
C LEU A 162 5.04 -10.40 -9.20
N GLN A 163 4.01 -9.68 -9.67
CA GLN A 163 4.15 -8.56 -10.60
C GLN A 163 4.83 -7.36 -9.92
N LEU A 164 4.49 -7.06 -8.65
CA LEU A 164 5.13 -6.01 -7.86
C LEU A 164 6.60 -6.30 -7.60
N ASP A 165 6.95 -7.55 -7.26
CA ASP A 165 8.32 -7.99 -7.02
C ASP A 165 9.21 -7.82 -8.27
N GLN A 166 8.60 -7.81 -9.46
CA GLN A 166 9.26 -7.53 -10.76
C GLN A 166 9.16 -6.07 -11.23
N ASN A 167 8.64 -5.17 -10.41
CA ASN A 167 8.39 -3.77 -10.80
C ASN A 167 7.43 -3.63 -12.00
N GLN A 168 6.56 -4.62 -12.23
CA GLN A 168 5.51 -4.58 -13.26
C GLN A 168 4.27 -3.86 -12.72
N LEU A 169 4.43 -2.58 -12.37
CA LEU A 169 3.44 -1.82 -11.58
C LEU A 169 2.09 -1.70 -12.28
N GLU A 170 2.07 -1.49 -13.59
CA GLU A 170 0.83 -1.36 -14.37
C GLU A 170 0.03 -2.68 -14.44
N GLN A 171 0.74 -3.81 -14.59
CA GLN A 171 0.09 -5.12 -14.60
C GLN A 171 -0.47 -5.47 -13.22
N ALA A 172 0.31 -5.19 -12.16
CA ALA A 172 -0.14 -5.35 -10.79
C ALA A 172 -1.38 -4.50 -10.50
N LEU A 173 -1.40 -3.24 -10.99
CA LEU A 173 -2.55 -2.36 -10.86
C LEU A 173 -3.80 -2.91 -11.55
N ALA A 174 -3.66 -3.39 -12.79
CA ALA A 174 -4.76 -4.00 -13.52
C ALA A 174 -5.31 -5.24 -12.79
N THR A 175 -4.41 -6.10 -12.28
CA THR A 175 -4.80 -7.28 -11.50
C THR A 175 -5.53 -6.89 -10.22
N LEU A 176 -5.01 -5.94 -9.44
CA LEU A 176 -5.61 -5.49 -8.19
C LEU A 176 -6.94 -4.78 -8.39
N ARG A 177 -7.10 -3.97 -9.45
CA ARG A 177 -8.39 -3.35 -9.81
C ARG A 177 -9.45 -4.40 -10.13
N ARG A 178 -9.09 -5.44 -10.86
CA ARG A 178 -10.00 -6.58 -11.11
C ARG A 178 -10.41 -7.25 -9.80
N LEU A 179 -9.48 -7.47 -8.87
CA LEU A 179 -9.79 -8.05 -7.56
C LEU A 179 -10.67 -7.13 -6.71
N GLN A 180 -10.47 -5.82 -6.80
CA GLN A 180 -11.34 -4.84 -6.13
C GLN A 180 -12.77 -4.87 -6.68
N GLN A 181 -12.96 -5.12 -7.98
CA GLN A 181 -14.29 -5.31 -8.57
C GLN A 181 -14.98 -6.58 -8.08
N LEU A 182 -14.22 -7.68 -7.89
CA LEU A 182 -14.74 -8.95 -7.35
C LEU A 182 -15.12 -8.84 -5.87
N ASP A 183 -14.26 -8.24 -5.06
CA ASP A 183 -14.55 -7.95 -3.64
C ASP A 183 -14.07 -6.53 -3.27
N PRO A 184 -14.96 -5.53 -3.38
CA PRO A 184 -14.63 -4.14 -3.06
C PRO A 184 -14.29 -3.91 -1.58
N LYS A 185 -14.50 -4.93 -0.74
CA LYS A 185 -14.29 -4.82 0.71
C LYS A 185 -13.06 -5.57 1.20
N HIS A 186 -12.37 -6.28 0.33
CA HIS A 186 -11.25 -7.12 0.72
C HIS A 186 -10.06 -6.30 1.24
N LYS A 187 -9.75 -6.47 2.52
CA LYS A 187 -8.75 -5.64 3.22
C LYS A 187 -7.36 -5.67 2.58
N GLN A 188 -6.88 -6.87 2.19
CA GLN A 188 -5.54 -7.00 1.62
C GLN A 188 -5.44 -6.38 0.22
N VAL A 189 -6.48 -6.50 -0.60
CA VAL A 189 -6.55 -5.85 -1.92
C VAL A 189 -6.47 -4.34 -1.78
N LEU A 190 -7.32 -3.76 -0.90
CA LEU A 190 -7.31 -2.32 -0.63
C LEU A 190 -5.95 -1.83 -0.07
N LYS A 191 -5.33 -2.64 0.82
CA LYS A 191 -4.02 -2.32 1.39
C LYS A 191 -2.93 -2.26 0.31
N THR A 192 -2.92 -3.24 -0.58
CA THR A 192 -1.92 -3.32 -1.66
C THR A 192 -2.15 -2.23 -2.71
N LEU A 193 -3.43 -1.98 -3.08
CA LEU A 193 -3.79 -0.88 -3.97
C LEU A 193 -3.36 0.49 -3.43
N ALA A 194 -3.61 0.75 -2.14
CA ALA A 194 -3.21 2.03 -1.54
C ALA A 194 -1.70 2.26 -1.62
N ARG A 195 -0.89 1.22 -1.38
CA ARG A 195 0.56 1.31 -1.52
C ARG A 195 0.97 1.55 -2.97
N LEU A 196 0.40 0.77 -3.88
CA LEU A 196 0.71 0.89 -5.31
C LEU A 196 0.34 2.26 -5.88
N TYR A 197 -0.81 2.83 -5.51
CA TYR A 197 -1.18 4.19 -5.92
C TYR A 197 -0.20 5.24 -5.39
N MET A 198 0.30 5.07 -4.15
CA MET A 198 1.34 5.97 -3.60
C MET A 198 2.67 5.83 -4.37
N ASP A 199 3.08 4.60 -4.68
CA ASP A 199 4.32 4.33 -5.43
C ASP A 199 4.25 4.89 -6.87
N LEU A 200 3.06 4.85 -7.47
CA LEU A 200 2.78 5.44 -8.79
C LEU A 200 2.53 6.95 -8.76
N ALA A 201 2.51 7.57 -7.58
CA ALA A 201 2.10 8.97 -7.40
C ALA A 201 0.71 9.29 -7.99
N ASP A 202 -0.18 8.30 -8.01
CA ASP A 202 -1.57 8.42 -8.47
C ASP A 202 -2.46 8.94 -7.32
N TRP A 203 -2.30 10.21 -7.00
CA TRP A 203 -2.88 10.84 -5.81
C TRP A 203 -4.40 10.92 -5.87
N GLU A 204 -5.00 11.03 -7.05
CA GLU A 204 -6.47 11.03 -7.21
C GLU A 204 -7.06 9.72 -6.71
N HIS A 205 -6.51 8.56 -7.12
CA HIS A 205 -7.00 7.27 -6.66
C HIS A 205 -6.60 6.99 -5.20
N VAL A 206 -5.50 7.58 -4.69
CA VAL A 206 -5.18 7.52 -3.25
C VAL A 206 -6.31 8.17 -2.45
N VAL A 207 -6.74 9.38 -2.81
CA VAL A 207 -7.83 10.10 -2.13
C VAL A 207 -9.14 9.30 -2.21
N GLU A 208 -9.45 8.72 -3.37
CA GLU A 208 -10.67 7.93 -3.58
C GLU A 208 -10.75 6.69 -2.67
N ILE A 209 -9.62 6.02 -2.42
CA ILE A 209 -9.59 4.80 -1.62
C ILE A 209 -9.60 5.07 -0.09
N ILE A 210 -9.18 6.26 0.37
CA ILE A 210 -9.04 6.63 1.79
C ILE A 210 -10.29 6.35 2.64
N PRO A 211 -11.51 6.72 2.22
CA PRO A 211 -12.71 6.41 3.02
C PRO A 211 -12.90 4.92 3.26
N GLY A 212 -12.54 4.11 2.26
CA GLY A 212 -12.54 2.65 2.34
C GLY A 212 -11.52 2.11 3.35
N LEU A 213 -10.31 2.68 3.37
CA LEU A 213 -9.25 2.31 4.30
C LEU A 213 -9.63 2.65 5.75
N ARG A 214 -10.16 3.85 5.99
CA ARG A 214 -10.57 4.36 7.30
C ARG A 214 -11.73 3.53 7.87
N LYS A 215 -12.80 3.31 7.07
CA LYS A 215 -13.96 2.53 7.51
C LYS A 215 -13.59 1.10 7.93
N ARG A 216 -12.57 0.49 7.33
CA ARG A 216 -12.16 -0.91 7.58
C ARG A 216 -10.99 -1.05 8.53
N LYS A 217 -10.45 0.06 9.02
CA LYS A 217 -9.27 0.12 9.90
C LYS A 217 -8.11 -0.69 9.32
N ILE A 218 -7.76 -0.43 8.04
CA ILE A 218 -6.70 -1.16 7.33
C ILE A 218 -5.31 -0.68 7.77
N PHE A 219 -5.21 0.60 8.06
CA PHE A 219 -4.04 1.25 8.65
C PHE A 219 -4.45 2.00 9.91
N PRO A 220 -3.51 2.34 10.81
CA PRO A 220 -3.75 3.27 11.91
C PRO A 220 -4.25 4.62 11.40
N ASP A 221 -5.16 5.27 12.15
CA ASP A 221 -5.76 6.55 11.73
C ASP A 221 -4.70 7.62 11.44
N ALA A 222 -3.67 7.71 12.28
CA ALA A 222 -2.56 8.65 12.04
C ALA A 222 -1.83 8.42 10.70
N GLN A 223 -1.70 7.16 10.27
CA GLN A 223 -1.08 6.84 8.98
C GLN A 223 -2.02 7.22 7.82
N ILE A 224 -3.32 7.00 7.98
CA ILE A 224 -4.33 7.40 6.98
C ILE A 224 -4.37 8.93 6.86
N ASP A 225 -4.33 9.66 7.98
CA ASP A 225 -4.29 11.12 8.00
C ASP A 225 -3.05 11.66 7.30
N HIS A 226 -1.90 11.03 7.49
CA HIS A 226 -0.66 11.40 6.81
C HIS A 226 -0.72 11.10 5.30
N MET A 227 -1.27 9.94 4.91
CA MET A 227 -1.48 9.60 3.50
C MET A 227 -2.43 10.62 2.83
N GLU A 228 -3.52 10.97 3.49
CA GLU A 228 -4.51 11.93 3.01
C GLU A 228 -3.90 13.33 2.84
N GLN A 229 -3.15 13.78 3.84
CA GLN A 229 -2.43 15.07 3.78
C GLN A 229 -1.41 15.09 2.64
N ASN A 230 -0.62 14.04 2.48
CA ASN A 230 0.37 13.95 1.40
C ASN A 230 -0.29 13.94 0.02
N ALA A 231 -1.38 13.18 -0.14
CA ALA A 231 -2.10 13.11 -1.40
C ALA A 231 -2.66 14.48 -1.81
N TYR A 232 -3.35 15.18 -0.91
CA TYR A 232 -3.86 16.52 -1.21
C TYR A 232 -2.76 17.55 -1.39
N SER A 233 -1.65 17.45 -0.65
CA SER A 233 -0.47 18.30 -0.86
C SER A 233 0.10 18.13 -2.26
N ALA A 234 0.23 16.88 -2.74
CA ALA A 234 0.74 16.60 -4.08
C ALA A 234 -0.25 17.00 -5.20
N LEU A 235 -1.56 16.83 -4.98
CA LEU A 235 -2.59 17.32 -5.90
C LEU A 235 -2.56 18.84 -6.04
N LEU A 236 -2.35 19.58 -4.93
CA LEU A 236 -2.15 21.02 -4.97
C LEU A 236 -0.91 21.40 -5.80
N ASP A 237 0.20 20.66 -5.66
CA ASP A 237 1.41 20.87 -6.46
C ASP A 237 1.17 20.60 -7.96
N GLN A 238 0.40 19.58 -8.29
CA GLN A 238 0.04 19.28 -9.67
C GLN A 238 -0.85 20.39 -10.28
N CYS A 239 -1.87 20.84 -9.56
CA CYS A 239 -2.73 21.95 -10.00
C CYS A 239 -1.95 23.25 -10.19
N ALA A 240 -1.01 23.54 -9.32
CA ALA A 240 -0.20 24.76 -9.39
C ALA A 240 0.67 24.85 -10.66
N ARG A 241 1.06 23.72 -11.24
CA ARG A 241 1.82 23.68 -12.50
C ARG A 241 1.00 24.18 -13.70
N HIS A 242 -0.33 24.06 -13.66
CA HIS A 242 -1.23 24.47 -14.73
C HIS A 242 -1.75 25.90 -14.59
N VAL A 243 -1.37 26.62 -13.50
CA VAL A 243 -1.61 28.08 -13.25
C VAL A 243 -3.08 28.50 -13.51
N ASP A 244 -4.07 27.65 -13.17
CA ASP A 244 -5.48 28.01 -13.30
C ASP A 244 -6.13 28.14 -11.90
N GLN A 245 -6.60 29.38 -11.62
CA GLN A 245 -7.26 29.71 -10.34
C GLN A 245 -8.51 28.86 -10.10
N LYS A 246 -9.28 28.59 -11.15
CA LYS A 246 -10.55 27.84 -11.03
C LYS A 246 -10.28 26.38 -10.63
N THR A 247 -9.36 25.73 -11.30
CA THR A 247 -8.98 24.35 -11.00
C THR A 247 -8.45 24.21 -9.58
N LEU A 248 -7.68 25.19 -9.10
CA LEU A 248 -7.17 25.23 -7.73
C LEU A 248 -8.31 25.39 -6.71
N GLN A 249 -9.32 26.23 -7.00
CA GLN A 249 -10.50 26.38 -6.15
C GLN A 249 -11.36 25.11 -6.12
N ASP A 250 -11.60 24.49 -7.29
CA ASP A 250 -12.39 23.27 -7.39
C ASP A 250 -11.75 22.14 -6.58
N LEU A 251 -10.42 22.02 -6.65
CA LEU A 251 -9.68 21.07 -5.79
C LEU A 251 -9.86 21.42 -4.30
N TRP A 252 -9.72 22.71 -3.92
CA TRP A 252 -9.86 23.13 -2.53
C TRP A 252 -11.21 22.76 -1.92
N TYR A 253 -12.30 22.92 -2.67
CA TYR A 253 -13.63 22.52 -2.22
C TYR A 253 -13.81 20.99 -2.07
N ARG A 254 -12.99 20.20 -2.77
CA ARG A 254 -12.98 18.74 -2.63
C ARG A 254 -12.19 18.26 -1.40
N ILE A 255 -11.28 19.08 -0.87
CA ILE A 255 -10.48 18.75 0.31
C ILE A 255 -11.38 18.73 1.56
N PRO A 256 -11.39 17.65 2.37
CA PRO A 256 -12.13 17.61 3.63
C PRO A 256 -11.68 18.72 4.57
N GLN A 257 -12.63 19.31 5.32
CA GLN A 257 -12.36 20.42 6.23
C GLN A 257 -11.23 20.10 7.24
N ALA A 258 -11.21 18.88 7.78
CA ALA A 258 -10.16 18.45 8.70
C ALA A 258 -8.75 18.50 8.10
N VAL A 259 -8.62 18.33 6.78
CA VAL A 259 -7.35 18.44 6.03
C VAL A 259 -7.07 19.90 5.68
N GLN A 260 -8.09 20.68 5.29
CA GLN A 260 -7.94 22.11 5.04
C GLN A 260 -7.42 22.87 6.27
N GLU A 261 -7.81 22.46 7.48
CA GLU A 261 -7.36 23.05 8.74
C GLU A 261 -5.90 22.71 9.13
N LYS A 262 -5.26 21.80 8.40
CA LYS A 262 -3.82 21.53 8.59
C LYS A 262 -2.99 22.69 8.06
N GLU A 263 -2.13 23.24 8.93
CA GLU A 263 -1.28 24.40 8.60
C GLU A 263 -0.53 24.22 7.27
N ALA A 264 0.12 23.06 7.07
CA ALA A 264 0.90 22.79 5.88
C ALA A 264 0.08 22.87 4.59
N ILE A 265 -1.17 22.38 4.61
CA ILE A 265 -2.09 22.39 3.45
C ILE A 265 -2.60 23.83 3.23
N MET A 266 -2.99 24.53 4.29
CA MET A 266 -3.47 25.91 4.22
C MET A 266 -2.36 26.82 3.65
N VAL A 267 -1.17 26.77 4.20
CA VAL A 267 -0.01 27.58 3.76
C VAL A 267 0.29 27.32 2.28
N LYS A 268 0.28 26.05 1.87
CA LYS A 268 0.53 25.66 0.48
C LYS A 268 -0.54 26.20 -0.47
N TYR A 269 -1.81 26.04 -0.12
CA TYR A 269 -2.94 26.55 -0.92
C TYR A 269 -2.88 28.07 -1.05
N ILE A 270 -2.65 28.81 0.06
CA ILE A 270 -2.50 30.26 0.06
C ILE A 270 -1.31 30.69 -0.81
N GLY A 271 -0.17 30.00 -0.72
CA GLY A 271 0.99 30.24 -1.57
C GLY A 271 0.63 30.16 -3.06
N TYR A 272 -0.12 29.15 -3.46
CA TYR A 272 -0.57 29.01 -4.86
C TYR A 272 -1.61 30.05 -5.25
N LEU A 273 -2.57 30.37 -4.38
CA LEU A 273 -3.52 31.47 -4.63
C LEU A 273 -2.77 32.79 -4.83
N PHE A 274 -1.73 33.04 -4.06
CA PHE A 274 -0.90 34.25 -4.22
C PHE A 274 -0.23 34.29 -5.60
N THR A 275 0.30 33.17 -6.09
CA THR A 275 0.96 33.11 -7.41
C THR A 275 0.00 33.31 -8.59
N VAL A 276 -1.27 32.87 -8.45
CA VAL A 276 -2.30 33.04 -9.49
C VAL A 276 -3.12 34.34 -9.33
N GLY A 277 -2.72 35.22 -8.40
CA GLY A 277 -3.39 36.52 -8.20
C GLY A 277 -4.71 36.46 -7.42
N GLY A 278 -5.01 35.34 -6.75
CA GLY A 278 -6.24 35.13 -5.96
C GLY A 278 -6.23 35.79 -4.58
N SER A 279 -5.71 37.00 -4.44
CA SER A 279 -5.56 37.71 -3.17
C SER A 279 -6.89 37.89 -2.41
N ASP A 280 -7.97 38.18 -3.14
CA ASP A 280 -9.28 38.40 -2.56
C ASP A 280 -9.86 37.15 -1.87
N LEU A 281 -9.49 35.98 -2.35
CA LEU A 281 -9.88 34.71 -1.75
C LEU A 281 -8.96 34.31 -0.58
N ALA A 282 -7.68 34.64 -0.68
CA ALA A 282 -6.69 34.27 0.31
C ALA A 282 -6.88 35.03 1.63
N GLU A 283 -7.23 36.32 1.58
CA GLU A 283 -7.37 37.17 2.78
C GLU A 283 -8.36 36.61 3.81
N PRO A 284 -9.62 36.31 3.47
CA PRO A 284 -10.58 35.79 4.44
C PRO A 284 -10.19 34.41 4.99
N LEU A 285 -9.53 33.59 4.19
CA LEU A 285 -9.05 32.27 4.62
C LEU A 285 -7.96 32.42 5.67
N ILE A 286 -6.97 33.29 5.43
CA ILE A 286 -5.91 33.55 6.41
C ILE A 286 -6.48 34.09 7.71
N ARG A 287 -7.40 35.08 7.67
CA ARG A 287 -8.06 35.61 8.87
C ARG A 287 -8.76 34.50 9.66
N ASN A 288 -9.48 33.64 9.00
CA ASN A 288 -10.19 32.56 9.66
C ASN A 288 -9.23 31.52 10.26
N ALA A 289 -8.13 31.20 9.58
CA ALA A 289 -7.11 30.29 10.09
C ALA A 289 -6.41 30.89 11.34
N LEU A 290 -5.97 32.17 11.27
CA LEU A 290 -5.27 32.85 12.37
C LEU A 290 -6.14 33.12 13.61
N ARG A 291 -7.47 33.04 13.48
CA ARG A 291 -8.36 32.99 14.64
C ARG A 291 -8.33 31.67 15.40
N LYS A 292 -7.99 30.57 14.70
CA LYS A 292 -7.97 29.22 15.29
C LYS A 292 -6.59 28.84 15.81
N TYR A 293 -5.56 29.17 15.08
CA TYR A 293 -4.17 28.87 15.42
C TYR A 293 -3.21 29.91 14.85
N TRP A 294 -2.13 30.17 15.55
CA TRP A 294 -1.09 31.08 15.08
C TRP A 294 -0.18 30.37 14.05
N SER A 295 0.13 31.05 12.94
CA SER A 295 1.01 30.56 11.88
C SER A 295 1.79 31.72 11.25
N GLU A 296 3.10 31.77 11.48
CA GLU A 296 3.97 32.78 10.90
C GLU A 296 3.97 32.80 9.36
N PRO A 297 3.98 31.65 8.66
CA PRO A 297 3.85 31.63 7.21
C PRO A 297 2.57 32.33 6.72
N LEU A 298 1.44 32.11 7.38
CA LEU A 298 0.17 32.77 7.02
C LEU A 298 0.20 34.27 7.30
N VAL A 299 0.79 34.69 8.41
CA VAL A 299 0.99 36.12 8.73
C VAL A 299 1.87 36.78 7.68
N ARG A 300 2.94 36.11 7.22
CA ARG A 300 3.81 36.59 6.15
C ARG A 300 3.06 36.80 4.83
N TYR A 301 2.23 35.82 4.41
CA TYR A 301 1.36 35.97 3.23
C TYR A 301 0.34 37.09 3.40
N TYR A 302 -0.25 37.25 4.60
CA TYR A 302 -1.18 38.33 4.88
C TYR A 302 -0.57 39.71 4.61
N GLY A 303 0.69 39.91 4.95
CA GLY A 303 1.43 41.12 4.65
C GLY A 303 1.74 41.32 3.16
N LEU A 304 1.72 40.26 2.34
CA LEU A 304 1.96 40.34 0.90
C LEU A 304 0.70 40.55 0.07
N ILE A 305 -0.44 40.08 0.55
CA ILE A 305 -1.74 40.18 -0.13
C ILE A 305 -2.19 41.63 -0.21
N LYS A 306 -2.66 42.03 -1.39
CA LYS A 306 -3.29 43.34 -1.62
C LYS A 306 -4.80 43.19 -1.38
N SER A 307 -5.29 43.73 -0.28
CA SER A 307 -6.71 43.75 0.03
C SER A 307 -7.43 44.91 -0.70
N ALA A 308 -8.72 44.74 -0.98
CA ALA A 308 -9.58 45.80 -1.47
C ALA A 308 -9.76 46.90 -0.42
N ASP A 309 -9.69 46.57 0.89
CA ASP A 309 -9.73 47.52 2.01
C ASP A 309 -8.46 47.43 2.88
N PRO A 310 -7.38 48.16 2.52
CA PRO A 310 -6.14 48.13 3.24
C PRO A 310 -6.20 48.60 4.68
N LYS A 311 -7.20 49.48 5.03
CA LYS A 311 -7.40 49.95 6.40
C LYS A 311 -7.93 48.85 7.30
N THR A 312 -8.94 48.15 6.85
CA THR A 312 -9.52 47.03 7.59
C THR A 312 -8.50 45.91 7.72
N GLN A 313 -7.68 45.66 6.68
CA GLN A 313 -6.58 44.67 6.70
C GLN A 313 -5.58 45.01 7.80
N LEU A 314 -5.15 46.30 7.91
CA LEU A 314 -4.22 46.74 8.94
C LEU A 314 -4.82 46.60 10.35
N ASN A 315 -6.06 46.99 10.56
CA ASN A 315 -6.71 46.92 11.88
C ASN A 315 -6.77 45.45 12.37
N PHE A 316 -7.06 44.50 11.48
CA PHE A 316 -7.02 43.08 11.84
C PHE A 316 -5.61 42.63 12.24
N ALA A 317 -4.60 43.02 11.50
CA ALA A 317 -3.21 42.66 11.82
C ALA A 317 -2.75 43.30 13.14
N GLU A 318 -3.14 44.57 13.41
CA GLU A 318 -2.85 45.22 14.69
C GLU A 318 -3.52 44.50 15.89
N SER A 319 -4.70 43.90 15.70
CA SER A 319 -5.33 43.12 16.77
C SER A 319 -4.53 41.91 17.23
N TRP A 320 -3.64 41.39 16.42
CA TRP A 320 -2.78 40.22 16.77
C TRP A 320 -1.60 40.64 17.66
N LEU A 321 -1.23 41.94 17.73
CA LEU A 321 -0.15 42.42 18.58
C LEU A 321 -0.37 42.06 20.05
N SER A 322 -1.59 42.08 20.54
CA SER A 322 -1.95 41.80 21.96
C SER A 322 -1.35 40.47 22.46
N ASN A 323 -1.21 39.51 21.59
CA ASN A 323 -0.70 38.17 21.92
C ASN A 323 0.70 37.87 21.34
N HIS A 324 1.21 38.71 20.41
CA HIS A 324 2.42 38.47 19.66
C HIS A 324 3.28 39.74 19.46
N GLU A 325 3.43 40.58 20.51
CA GLU A 325 4.06 41.91 20.46
C GLU A 325 5.49 41.88 19.87
N ASN A 326 6.27 40.86 20.18
CA ASN A 326 7.67 40.72 19.74
C ASN A 326 7.88 39.77 18.57
N ASN A 327 6.83 39.42 17.84
CA ASN A 327 6.96 38.52 16.70
C ASN A 327 7.47 39.28 15.48
N ALA A 328 8.70 39.00 15.04
CA ALA A 328 9.37 39.69 13.93
C ALA A 328 8.56 39.62 12.63
N VAL A 329 7.90 38.50 12.33
CA VAL A 329 7.08 38.31 11.11
C VAL A 329 5.83 39.14 11.15
N LEU A 330 5.15 39.26 12.32
CA LEU A 330 4.02 40.14 12.49
C LEU A 330 4.41 41.61 12.33
N LEU A 331 5.49 42.03 12.97
CA LEU A 331 5.99 43.38 12.88
C LEU A 331 6.39 43.76 11.42
N LEU A 332 7.02 42.85 10.68
CA LEU A 332 7.27 43.02 9.25
C LEU A 332 5.93 43.18 8.47
N THR A 333 4.96 42.32 8.76
CA THR A 333 3.63 42.37 8.13
C THR A 333 2.94 43.73 8.38
N LEU A 334 2.95 44.20 9.63
CA LEU A 334 2.40 45.50 9.99
C LEU A 334 3.14 46.66 9.30
N GLY A 335 4.46 46.56 9.22
CA GLY A 335 5.27 47.53 8.46
C GLY A 335 4.83 47.64 7.00
N ARG A 336 4.66 46.49 6.31
CA ARG A 336 4.18 46.42 4.92
C ARG A 336 2.75 47.01 4.77
N LEU A 337 1.85 46.66 5.68
CA LEU A 337 0.49 47.18 5.65
C LEU A 337 0.45 48.67 5.91
N CYS A 338 1.26 49.23 6.83
CA CYS A 338 1.44 50.66 7.06
C CYS A 338 1.97 51.39 5.85
N LEU A 339 2.98 50.82 5.15
CA LEU A 339 3.52 51.38 3.91
C LEU A 339 2.43 51.54 2.85
N ARG A 340 1.57 50.52 2.66
CA ARG A 340 0.45 50.55 1.71
C ARG A 340 -0.62 51.60 2.09
N ASN A 341 -0.81 51.82 3.37
CA ASN A 341 -1.74 52.84 3.87
C ASN A 341 -1.13 54.26 3.95
N GLY A 342 0.11 54.48 3.52
CA GLY A 342 0.80 55.75 3.55
C GLY A 342 1.20 56.22 4.97
N LEU A 343 1.18 55.31 5.95
CA LEU A 343 1.50 55.60 7.36
C LEU A 343 2.99 55.41 7.62
N TRP A 344 3.81 56.27 7.01
CA TRP A 344 5.29 56.16 6.97
C TRP A 344 5.94 56.08 8.36
N GLY A 345 5.49 56.92 9.33
CA GLY A 345 6.01 56.91 10.70
C GLY A 345 5.74 55.60 11.43
N LYS A 346 4.50 55.08 11.36
CA LYS A 346 4.15 53.75 11.93
C LYS A 346 4.91 52.65 11.24
N ALA A 347 5.01 52.69 9.90
CA ALA A 347 5.77 51.72 9.13
C ALA A 347 7.20 51.61 9.58
N ARG A 348 7.89 52.76 9.78
CA ARG A 348 9.24 52.80 10.28
C ARG A 348 9.37 52.13 11.65
N SER A 349 8.51 52.51 12.60
CA SER A 349 8.54 51.94 13.96
C SER A 349 8.36 50.42 13.95
N TYR A 350 7.40 49.90 13.17
CA TYR A 350 7.20 48.45 13.06
C TYR A 350 8.36 47.74 12.38
N LEU A 351 8.94 48.29 11.31
CA LEU A 351 10.06 47.67 10.61
C LEU A 351 11.36 47.70 11.45
N GLU A 352 11.64 48.79 12.17
CA GLU A 352 12.75 48.87 13.11
C GLU A 352 12.59 47.85 14.26
N ALA A 353 11.39 47.71 14.81
CA ALA A 353 11.06 46.68 15.79
C ALA A 353 11.22 45.26 15.22
N SER A 354 10.78 45.02 13.98
CA SER A 354 10.96 43.73 13.31
C SER A 354 12.43 43.34 13.15
N VAL A 355 13.24 44.27 12.73
CA VAL A 355 14.69 44.07 12.59
C VAL A 355 15.32 43.76 13.95
N GLY A 356 14.90 44.45 15.01
CA GLY A 356 15.35 44.20 16.38
C GLY A 356 14.95 42.85 16.93
N ALA A 357 13.73 42.37 16.60
CA ALA A 357 13.16 41.13 17.11
C ALA A 357 13.70 39.87 16.40
N GLY A 358 13.98 39.92 15.07
CA GLY A 358 14.26 38.67 14.34
C GLY A 358 15.28 38.74 13.20
N ARG A 359 15.90 39.87 12.93
CA ARG A 359 16.89 40.07 11.84
C ARG A 359 16.44 39.47 10.48
N LEU A 360 15.15 39.59 10.16
CA LEU A 360 14.60 39.08 8.90
C LEU A 360 15.16 39.88 7.71
N PRO A 361 15.73 39.21 6.69
CA PRO A 361 16.25 39.87 5.49
C PRO A 361 15.22 40.77 4.81
N GLU A 362 13.96 40.30 4.78
CA GLU A 362 12.85 41.05 4.19
C GLU A 362 12.54 42.33 4.98
N ALA A 363 12.68 42.32 6.32
CA ALA A 363 12.45 43.49 7.15
C ALA A 363 13.52 44.57 6.89
N TYR A 364 14.76 44.17 6.75
CA TYR A 364 15.84 45.07 6.33
C TYR A 364 15.59 45.68 4.95
N ASN A 365 15.13 44.91 4.00
CA ASN A 365 14.82 45.35 2.65
C ASN A 365 13.67 46.39 2.64
N GLU A 366 12.58 46.10 3.35
CA GLU A 366 11.45 47.03 3.44
C GLU A 366 11.83 48.33 4.19
N LEU A 367 12.64 48.20 5.25
CA LEU A 367 13.15 49.38 6.00
C LEU A 367 14.09 50.19 5.13
N GLY A 368 15.01 49.57 4.43
CA GLY A 368 15.94 50.24 3.49
C GLY A 368 15.16 51.01 2.42
N TYR A 369 14.14 50.40 1.81
CA TYR A 369 13.29 51.05 0.83
C TYR A 369 12.56 52.27 1.43
N LEU A 370 12.01 52.13 2.65
CA LEU A 370 11.36 53.23 3.32
C LEU A 370 12.32 54.41 3.60
N LEU A 371 13.53 54.13 4.15
CA LEU A 371 14.55 55.12 4.46
C LEU A 371 15.05 55.85 3.19
N GLU A 372 15.20 55.12 2.08
CA GLU A 372 15.53 55.70 0.77
C GLU A 372 14.46 56.69 0.31
N LYS A 373 13.15 56.36 0.44
CA LYS A 373 12.03 57.25 0.13
C LYS A 373 11.96 58.48 1.06
N MET A 374 12.48 58.36 2.29
CA MET A 374 12.59 59.46 3.24
C MET A 374 13.85 60.32 3.04
N GLY A 375 14.73 59.96 2.11
CA GLY A 375 16.00 60.68 1.84
C GLY A 375 17.14 60.31 2.78
N GLU A 376 16.99 59.29 3.65
CA GLU A 376 18.04 58.84 4.58
C GLU A 376 18.94 57.78 3.90
N HIS A 377 19.64 58.15 2.83
CA HIS A 377 20.32 57.21 1.93
C HIS A 377 21.41 56.38 2.64
N ASP A 378 22.20 56.96 3.54
CA ASP A 378 23.27 56.25 4.25
C ASP A 378 22.71 55.10 5.11
N LYS A 379 21.60 55.37 5.81
CA LYS A 379 20.93 54.34 6.61
C LYS A 379 20.25 53.27 5.75
N ALA A 380 19.73 53.65 4.58
CA ALA A 380 19.16 52.71 3.64
C ALA A 380 20.20 51.71 3.15
N ILE A 381 21.38 52.19 2.76
CA ILE A 381 22.51 51.36 2.32
C ILE A 381 22.93 50.37 3.42
N GLU A 382 23.02 50.84 4.66
CA GLU A 382 23.39 49.97 5.78
C GLU A 382 22.30 48.92 6.03
N CYS A 383 21.02 49.28 5.93
CA CYS A 383 19.91 48.30 6.02
C CYS A 383 20.00 47.23 4.92
N TYR A 384 20.22 47.62 3.67
CA TYR A 384 20.36 46.63 2.57
C TYR A 384 21.58 45.73 2.78
N ARG A 385 22.72 46.27 3.25
CA ARG A 385 23.92 45.50 3.58
C ARG A 385 23.64 44.47 4.65
N GLN A 386 22.94 44.86 5.74
CA GLN A 386 22.56 43.95 6.81
C GLN A 386 21.56 42.90 6.34
N GLY A 387 20.63 43.26 5.48
CA GLY A 387 19.69 42.33 4.86
C GLY A 387 20.40 41.24 4.06
N LEU A 388 21.38 41.62 3.25
CA LEU A 388 22.18 40.66 2.49
C LEU A 388 23.03 39.75 3.38
N LEU A 389 23.60 40.27 4.47
CA LEU A 389 24.40 39.48 5.43
C LEU A 389 23.53 38.43 6.20
N ASN A 390 22.28 38.75 6.44
CA ASN A 390 21.34 37.87 7.15
C ASN A 390 20.51 37.00 6.19
N ALA A 391 20.63 37.19 4.87
CA ALA A 391 19.97 36.32 3.91
C ALA A 391 20.48 34.88 4.07
N PRO A 392 19.61 33.86 4.09
CA PRO A 392 20.06 32.49 4.07
C PRO A 392 20.90 32.31 2.81
N SER A 393 22.19 31.98 3.00
CA SER A 393 23.13 31.79 1.91
C SER A 393 22.63 30.61 1.06
N CYS A 394 21.99 30.92 -0.04
CA CYS A 394 21.81 29.97 -1.13
C CYS A 394 23.23 29.69 -1.63
N GLU A 395 23.87 28.59 -1.21
CA GLU A 395 25.11 27.99 -1.72
C GLU A 395 26.30 28.97 -2.00
N ALA A 396 26.36 30.14 -1.35
CA ALA A 396 27.43 31.07 -1.53
C ALA A 396 28.75 30.68 -0.82
N SER A 397 28.87 29.45 -0.31
CA SER A 397 30.12 28.96 0.27
C SER A 397 31.21 28.71 -0.77
N VAL A 398 30.86 28.47 -2.03
CA VAL A 398 31.85 28.24 -3.10
C VAL A 398 32.56 29.52 -3.55
N ALA A 399 31.92 30.69 -3.44
CA ALA A 399 32.50 31.96 -3.86
C ALA A 399 33.47 32.58 -2.83
N ARG A 400 33.43 32.16 -1.56
CA ARG A 400 34.31 32.73 -0.50
C ARG A 400 35.74 32.19 -0.53
N ASP A 401 35.96 31.02 -1.15
CA ASP A 401 37.29 30.42 -1.26
C ASP A 401 38.01 30.74 -2.58
N VAL A 402 37.37 31.46 -3.48
CA VAL A 402 38.04 31.98 -4.68
C VAL A 402 38.78 33.28 -4.30
N LYS A 403 40.10 33.21 -4.13
CA LYS A 403 40.94 34.39 -4.10
C LYS A 403 40.74 35.11 -5.43
N ILE A 404 40.00 36.21 -5.39
CA ILE A 404 39.93 37.14 -6.53
C ILE A 404 41.32 37.70 -6.68
N PRO A 405 42.03 37.53 -7.84
CA PRO A 405 43.29 38.21 -8.07
C PRO A 405 43.04 39.69 -7.96
N GLU A 406 43.91 40.42 -7.21
CA GLU A 406 43.88 41.88 -7.18
C GLU A 406 43.91 42.37 -8.63
N LEU A 407 42.79 42.93 -9.07
CA LEU A 407 42.76 43.67 -10.32
C LEU A 407 43.65 44.89 -10.14
N GLU A 408 44.91 44.79 -10.60
CA GLU A 408 45.75 45.98 -10.77
C GLU A 408 44.97 47.00 -11.61
N HIS A 409 44.55 48.09 -10.97
CA HIS A 409 43.99 49.23 -11.63
C HIS A 409 45.12 49.87 -12.46
N LYS A 410 45.42 49.32 -13.62
CA LYS A 410 46.08 50.06 -14.69
C LYS A 410 45.06 51.02 -15.27
N SER A 411 45.05 52.26 -14.73
CA SER A 411 44.42 53.38 -15.38
C SER A 411 44.87 53.39 -16.85
N PRO A 412 44.01 53.40 -17.84
CA PRO A 412 44.41 53.54 -19.22
C PRO A 412 45.00 54.96 -19.38
N LYS A 413 46.33 55.05 -19.71
CA LYS A 413 46.92 56.31 -20.14
C LYS A 413 46.11 56.86 -21.31
N PRO A 414 45.75 58.19 -21.31
CA PRO A 414 45.02 58.76 -22.43
C PRO A 414 45.90 58.64 -23.66
N GLN A 415 45.47 57.91 -24.66
CA GLN A 415 46.03 57.91 -26.01
C GLN A 415 45.64 59.23 -26.63
N LEU A 416 46.69 60.16 -26.78
CA LEU A 416 46.57 61.32 -27.65
C LEU A 416 46.31 60.80 -29.08
N LEU A 417 45.16 61.12 -29.62
CA LEU A 417 44.87 60.96 -31.04
C LEU A 417 45.84 61.83 -31.88
N PRO A 418 46.41 61.30 -32.95
CA PRO A 418 47.27 62.10 -33.81
C PRO A 418 46.41 63.16 -34.48
N GLY A 419 46.95 64.44 -34.32
CA GLY A 419 46.26 65.60 -34.83
C GLY A 419 46.07 65.61 -36.34
N ASN A 420 44.83 65.92 -36.76
CA ASN A 420 44.51 66.30 -38.10
C ASN A 420 45.23 67.61 -38.46
N THR A 421 46.25 67.59 -39.32
CA THR A 421 46.77 68.76 -40.00
C THR A 421 45.80 69.11 -41.14
N PRO A 422 45.39 70.42 -41.27
CA PRO A 422 44.53 70.83 -42.35
C PRO A 422 45.33 70.88 -43.67
N PRO A 423 44.72 70.67 -44.84
CA PRO A 423 45.38 70.75 -46.13
C PRO A 423 45.66 72.20 -46.48
N VAL A 424 46.94 72.42 -46.91
CA VAL A 424 47.42 73.71 -47.46
C VAL A 424 46.79 73.85 -48.85
N ALA A 425 46.12 74.98 -49.09
CA ALA A 425 45.64 75.42 -50.41
C ALA A 425 46.80 75.86 -51.28
N VAL A 426 46.84 75.39 -52.56
CA VAL A 426 47.29 76.08 -53.78
C VAL A 426 46.30 75.78 -54.85
#